data_13a74fe857a062ee98f5b328b6bfa0cb
#
_entry.id   13a74fe857a062ee98f5b328b6bfa0cb
#
_cell.length_a   1.000
_cell.length_b   1.000
_cell.length_c   1.000
_cell.angle_alpha   90.00
_cell.angle_beta   90.00
_cell.angle_gamma   90.00
#
_symmetry.space_group_name_H-M   'P 1'
#
loop_
_entity.id
_entity.type
_entity.pdbx_description
1 polymer ?
#
loop_
_entity_poly.entity_id
_entity_poly.type
_entity_poly.pdbx_seq_one_letter_code
_entity_poly.pdbx_strand_id
1 'polypeptide(L)'
;MIQSMTGYGRIESVQNGRKYTVEMKSLNHRYLEISLRMPAILSPLELDIKKRISSKFTRGRIEAIIRMDSESTSVIESRYELNLPLLRNYYELLLQLREELKLEEEITLSMMTGFRDAFVQKEPGVDLSAISEELAKVLDTAMAALIDMREKEGKNV
;
A
#
# COMPACT_ATOMS: atom_id res chain seq x y z
N MET A 1 -33.43 15.31 -13.00
CA MET A 1 -33.58 14.43 -11.83
C MET A 1 -32.84 15.03 -10.63
N ILE A 2 -33.56 15.22 -9.53
CA ILE A 2 -32.98 15.77 -8.32
C ILE A 2 -32.16 14.69 -7.60
N GLN A 3 -30.89 14.96 -7.36
CA GLN A 3 -30.02 14.06 -6.61
C GLN A 3 -29.72 14.66 -5.22
N SER A 4 -29.82 13.85 -4.18
CA SER A 4 -29.34 14.22 -2.87
C SER A 4 -27.80 14.22 -2.86
N MET A 5 -27.19 15.13 -2.09
CA MET A 5 -25.75 15.11 -1.88
C MET A 5 -25.32 14.17 -0.75
N THR A 6 -26.29 13.65 0.03
CA THR A 6 -25.98 12.70 1.09
C THR A 6 -26.12 11.27 0.61
N GLY A 7 -25.26 10.40 1.07
CA GLY A 7 -25.30 9.00 0.73
C GLY A 7 -24.20 8.22 1.43
N TYR A 8 -24.31 6.90 1.37
CA TYR A 8 -23.35 5.99 1.97
C TYR A 8 -23.25 4.73 1.12
N GLY A 9 -22.05 4.23 0.94
CA GLY A 9 -21.81 2.95 0.28
C GLY A 9 -20.66 2.22 0.94
N ARG A 10 -20.81 0.92 1.10
CA ARG A 10 -19.74 0.05 1.60
C ARG A 10 -19.64 -1.17 0.71
N ILE A 11 -18.44 -1.45 0.26
CA ILE A 11 -18.16 -2.61 -0.60
C ILE A 11 -17.01 -3.39 0.00
N GLU A 12 -17.18 -4.70 0.06
CA GLU A 12 -16.11 -5.64 0.37
C GLU A 12 -15.88 -6.51 -0.87
N SER A 13 -14.64 -6.69 -1.24
CA SER A 13 -14.27 -7.50 -2.39
C SER A 13 -12.95 -8.21 -2.13
N VAL A 14 -12.87 -9.48 -2.52
CA VAL A 14 -11.65 -10.26 -2.45
C VAL A 14 -11.14 -10.45 -3.88
N GLN A 15 -9.92 -10.00 -4.13
CA GLN A 15 -9.26 -10.11 -5.42
C GLN A 15 -7.83 -10.57 -5.21
N ASN A 16 -7.44 -11.67 -5.84
CA ASN A 16 -6.09 -12.23 -5.77
C ASN A 16 -5.57 -12.43 -4.34
N GLY A 17 -6.45 -12.90 -3.43
CA GLY A 17 -6.10 -13.13 -2.03
C GLY A 17 -6.04 -11.88 -1.16
N ARG A 18 -6.40 -10.71 -1.70
CA ARG A 18 -6.48 -9.46 -0.96
C ARG A 18 -7.93 -9.06 -0.77
N LYS A 19 -8.29 -8.77 0.46
CA LYS A 19 -9.63 -8.28 0.80
C LYS A 19 -9.61 -6.76 0.87
N TYR A 20 -10.41 -6.13 0.05
CA TYR A 20 -10.59 -4.69 0.05
C TYR A 20 -11.91 -4.33 0.69
N THR A 21 -11.89 -3.35 1.56
CA THR A 21 -13.10 -2.75 2.12
C THR A 21 -13.06 -1.27 1.81
N VAL A 22 -14.06 -0.79 1.09
CA VAL A 22 -14.18 0.63 0.75
C VAL A 22 -15.50 1.14 1.29
N GLU A 23 -15.44 2.10 2.18
CA GLU A 23 -16.60 2.83 2.69
C GLU A 23 -16.54 4.24 2.12
N MET A 24 -17.63 4.68 1.52
CA MET A 24 -17.76 6.03 1.00
C MET A 24 -18.97 6.71 1.57
N LYS A 25 -18.79 7.95 1.98
CA LYS A 25 -19.86 8.78 2.52
C LYS A 25 -19.85 10.12 1.81
N SER A 26 -21.00 10.58 1.40
CA SER A 26 -21.18 11.87 0.77
C SER A 26 -21.97 12.80 1.69
N LEU A 27 -21.47 14.00 1.88
CA LEU A 27 -22.12 15.04 2.67
C LEU A 27 -22.33 16.29 1.82
N ASN A 28 -23.32 17.10 2.18
CA ASN A 28 -23.56 18.37 1.52
C ASN A 28 -22.37 19.30 1.72
N HIS A 29 -21.86 19.84 0.62
CA HIS A 29 -20.81 20.83 0.65
C HIS A 29 -20.85 21.66 -0.62
N ARG A 30 -20.45 22.90 -0.53
CA ARG A 30 -20.49 23.85 -1.65
C ARG A 30 -19.53 23.48 -2.79
N TYR A 31 -18.38 22.97 -2.44
CA TYR A 31 -17.33 22.57 -3.38
C TYR A 31 -17.05 21.09 -3.25
N LEU A 32 -16.41 20.52 -4.27
CA LEU A 32 -15.93 19.15 -4.17
C LEU A 32 -14.73 19.08 -3.23
N GLU A 33 -14.88 18.30 -2.17
CA GLU A 33 -13.83 18.05 -1.20
C GLU A 33 -13.73 16.54 -1.00
N ILE A 34 -12.52 16.00 -1.11
CA ILE A 34 -12.28 14.58 -0.99
C ILE A 34 -11.36 14.32 0.17
N SER A 35 -11.82 13.53 1.13
CA SER A 35 -11.05 13.08 2.28
C SER A 35 -10.81 11.58 2.16
N LEU A 36 -9.55 11.16 2.14
CA LEU A 36 -9.17 9.76 2.07
C LEU A 36 -8.50 9.31 3.35
N ARG A 37 -8.91 8.15 3.85
CA ARG A 37 -8.19 7.42 4.89
C ARG A 37 -7.82 6.08 4.32
N MET A 38 -6.53 5.77 4.32
CA MET A 38 -6.02 4.53 3.76
C MET A 38 -4.75 4.11 4.47
N PRO A 39 -4.38 2.81 4.38
CA PRO A 39 -3.09 2.36 4.91
C PRO A 39 -1.93 3.10 4.24
N ALA A 40 -0.88 3.37 5.01
CA ALA A 40 0.30 4.08 4.52
C ALA A 40 0.94 3.43 3.29
N ILE A 41 0.84 2.11 3.17
CA ILE A 41 1.37 1.35 2.04
C ILE A 41 0.73 1.76 0.70
N LEU A 42 -0.50 2.30 0.74
CA LEU A 42 -1.23 2.75 -0.44
C LEU A 42 -1.02 4.23 -0.76
N SER A 43 -0.23 4.95 0.05
CA SER A 43 0.03 6.39 -0.14
C SER A 43 0.42 6.78 -1.56
N PRO A 44 1.26 6.00 -2.28
CA PRO A 44 1.60 6.36 -3.66
C PRO A 44 0.41 6.39 -4.61
N LEU A 45 -0.71 5.77 -4.26
CA LEU A 45 -1.91 5.72 -5.07
C LEU A 45 -2.91 6.84 -4.74
N GLU A 46 -2.64 7.67 -3.75
CA GLU A 46 -3.58 8.68 -3.25
C GLU A 46 -4.08 9.63 -4.33
N LEU A 47 -3.17 10.17 -5.14
CA LEU A 47 -3.54 11.10 -6.20
C LEU A 47 -4.43 10.44 -7.27
N ASP A 48 -4.11 9.22 -7.66
CA ASP A 48 -4.90 8.48 -8.63
C ASP A 48 -6.30 8.16 -8.11
N ILE A 49 -6.39 7.81 -6.84
CA ILE A 49 -7.67 7.55 -6.19
C ILE A 49 -8.51 8.82 -6.14
N LYS A 50 -7.93 9.94 -5.74
CA LYS A 50 -8.63 11.23 -5.71
C LYS A 50 -9.12 11.65 -7.08
N LYS A 51 -8.30 11.49 -8.12
CA LYS A 51 -8.69 11.78 -9.49
C LYS A 51 -9.86 10.92 -9.94
N ARG A 52 -9.83 9.65 -9.58
CA ARG A 52 -10.90 8.73 -9.93
C ARG A 52 -12.21 9.11 -9.26
N ILE A 53 -12.18 9.48 -8.00
CA ILE A 53 -13.36 9.95 -7.27
C ILE A 53 -13.86 11.27 -7.86
N SER A 54 -12.96 12.22 -8.11
CA SER A 54 -13.35 13.53 -8.66
C SER A 54 -13.96 13.45 -10.06
N SER A 55 -13.70 12.37 -10.80
CA SER A 55 -14.29 12.17 -12.12
C SER A 55 -15.79 11.84 -12.06
N LYS A 56 -16.30 11.42 -10.92
CA LYS A 56 -17.69 10.98 -10.72
C LYS A 56 -18.55 11.97 -9.93
N PHE A 57 -17.95 12.94 -9.28
CA PHE A 57 -18.65 13.88 -8.41
C PHE A 57 -18.24 15.31 -8.77
N THR A 58 -19.17 16.24 -8.78
CA THR A 58 -18.92 17.65 -9.11
C THR A 58 -18.88 18.54 -7.88
N ARG A 59 -19.57 18.16 -6.83
CA ARG A 59 -19.58 18.88 -5.56
C ARG A 59 -19.97 17.94 -4.43
N GLY A 60 -19.82 18.41 -3.20
CA GLY A 60 -20.06 17.65 -1.99
C GLY A 60 -18.77 17.23 -1.31
N ARG A 61 -18.86 16.83 -0.07
CA ARG A 61 -17.72 16.27 0.65
C ARG A 61 -17.81 14.74 0.57
N ILE A 62 -16.82 14.16 -0.07
CA ILE A 62 -16.72 12.71 -0.21
C ILE A 62 -15.67 12.22 0.77
N GLU A 63 -16.09 11.40 1.72
CA GLU A 63 -15.20 10.73 2.65
C GLU A 63 -15.07 9.27 2.23
N ALA A 64 -13.86 8.81 2.02
CA ALA A 64 -13.58 7.44 1.64
C ALA A 64 -12.60 6.81 2.63
N ILE A 65 -12.95 5.65 3.14
CA ILE A 65 -12.10 4.86 4.01
C ILE A 65 -11.80 3.57 3.26
N ILE A 66 -10.51 3.34 3.04
CA ILE A 66 -10.03 2.17 2.30
C ILE A 66 -9.24 1.30 3.26
N ARG A 67 -9.58 0.01 3.30
CA ARG A 67 -8.84 -1.00 4.06
C ARG A 67 -8.44 -2.12 3.13
N MET A 68 -7.28 -2.68 3.38
CA MET A 68 -6.78 -3.82 2.63
C MET A 68 -6.21 -4.84 3.59
N ASP A 69 -6.74 -6.04 3.53
CA ASP A 69 -6.22 -7.19 4.26
C ASP A 69 -5.77 -8.24 3.26
N SER A 70 -4.65 -8.88 3.52
CA SER A 70 -4.16 -9.94 2.68
C SER A 70 -4.19 -11.24 3.46
N GLU A 71 -4.82 -12.27 2.91
CA GLU A 71 -4.90 -13.59 3.54
C GLU A 71 -3.53 -14.25 3.66
N SER A 72 -2.59 -13.86 2.80
CA SER A 72 -1.21 -14.35 2.83
C SER A 72 -0.32 -13.62 3.83
N THR A 73 -0.81 -12.58 4.51
CA THR A 73 0.00 -11.74 5.41
C THR A 73 0.05 -12.19 6.84
N SER A 74 -0.54 -13.32 7.18
CA SER A 74 -0.31 -13.90 8.51
C SER A 74 1.16 -14.24 8.74
N VAL A 75 1.97 -14.27 7.67
CA VAL A 75 3.42 -14.41 7.75
C VAL A 75 4.03 -13.42 6.75
N ILE A 76 4.33 -12.21 7.21
CA ILE A 76 5.27 -11.36 6.49
C ILE A 76 6.61 -12.06 6.63
N GLU A 77 6.97 -12.88 5.65
CA GLU A 77 8.30 -13.45 5.60
C GLU A 77 9.27 -12.31 5.35
N SER A 78 9.90 -11.87 6.43
CA SER A 78 11.03 -10.96 6.33
C SER A 78 12.11 -11.68 5.52
N ARG A 79 12.39 -11.19 4.33
CA ARG A 79 13.51 -11.67 3.54
C ARG A 79 14.75 -10.90 3.92
N TYR A 80 15.84 -11.62 4.11
CA TYR A 80 17.17 -11.03 4.27
C TYR A 80 17.94 -11.23 2.98
N GLU A 81 18.63 -10.21 2.56
CA GLU A 81 19.52 -10.26 1.40
C GLU A 81 20.92 -9.89 1.80
N LEU A 82 21.89 -10.39 1.04
CA LEU A 82 23.28 -10.06 1.25
C LEU A 82 23.63 -8.74 0.56
N ASN A 83 24.28 -7.85 1.29
CA ASN A 83 24.96 -6.72 0.67
C ASN A 83 26.33 -7.19 0.21
N LEU A 84 26.41 -7.77 -0.98
CA LEU A 84 27.66 -8.34 -1.49
C LEU A 84 28.78 -7.34 -1.65
N PRO A 85 28.58 -6.10 -2.15
CA PRO A 85 29.65 -5.13 -2.20
C PRO A 85 30.26 -4.83 -0.83
N LEU A 86 29.43 -4.73 0.20
CA LEU A 86 29.88 -4.50 1.56
C LEU A 86 30.66 -5.71 2.11
N LEU A 87 30.14 -6.93 1.88
CA LEU A 87 30.82 -8.15 2.29
C LEU A 87 32.19 -8.32 1.62
N ARG A 88 32.28 -7.97 0.35
CA ARG A 88 33.56 -8.02 -0.37
C ARG A 88 34.56 -7.05 0.21
N ASN A 89 34.11 -5.86 0.60
CA ASN A 89 34.94 -4.87 1.25
C ASN A 89 35.44 -5.39 2.60
N TYR A 90 34.58 -5.97 3.42
CA TYR A 90 34.99 -6.60 4.68
C TYR A 90 35.98 -7.73 4.45
N TYR A 91 35.75 -8.56 3.45
CA TYR A 91 36.66 -9.66 3.12
C TYR A 91 38.04 -9.15 2.72
N GLU A 92 38.12 -8.12 1.90
CA GLU A 92 39.39 -7.49 1.51
C GLU A 92 40.12 -6.90 2.72
N LEU A 93 39.38 -6.26 3.61
CA LEU A 93 39.95 -5.70 4.85
C LEU A 93 40.50 -6.79 5.78
N LEU A 94 39.81 -7.92 5.87
CA LEU A 94 40.27 -9.06 6.65
C LEU A 94 41.55 -9.67 6.07
N LEU A 95 41.64 -9.76 4.74
CA LEU A 95 42.86 -10.19 4.06
C LEU A 95 44.02 -9.26 4.34
N GLN A 96 43.78 -7.96 4.27
CA GLN A 96 44.81 -6.94 4.56
C GLN A 96 45.26 -7.02 6.01
N LEU A 97 44.31 -7.15 6.94
CA LEU A 97 44.62 -7.29 8.37
C LEU A 97 45.47 -8.51 8.64
N ARG A 98 45.13 -9.65 8.03
CA ARG A 98 45.86 -10.90 8.15
C ARG A 98 47.29 -10.72 7.68
N GLU A 99 47.48 -10.06 6.56
CA GLU A 99 48.81 -9.84 5.99
C GLU A 99 49.66 -8.87 6.83
N GLU A 100 49.09 -7.75 7.26
CA GLU A 100 49.80 -6.74 8.05
C GLU A 100 50.21 -7.25 9.43
N LEU A 101 49.37 -8.01 10.08
CA LEU A 101 49.64 -8.57 11.40
C LEU A 101 50.30 -9.96 11.34
N LYS A 102 50.56 -10.48 10.15
CA LYS A 102 51.14 -11.81 9.92
C LYS A 102 50.41 -12.93 10.64
N LEU A 103 49.10 -12.89 10.56
CA LEU A 103 48.22 -13.93 11.10
C LEU A 103 48.09 -15.07 10.12
N GLU A 104 48.02 -16.31 10.63
CA GLU A 104 47.89 -17.51 9.80
C GLU A 104 46.48 -18.03 9.70
N GLU A 105 45.51 -17.38 10.33
CA GLU A 105 44.13 -17.82 10.34
C GLU A 105 43.49 -17.65 8.97
N GLU A 106 42.64 -18.62 8.61
CA GLU A 106 41.80 -18.53 7.42
C GLU A 106 40.58 -17.70 7.70
N ILE A 107 40.08 -16.98 6.69
CA ILE A 107 38.86 -16.24 6.80
C ILE A 107 37.70 -17.23 6.61
N THR A 108 36.83 -17.32 7.62
CA THR A 108 35.78 -18.30 7.68
C THR A 108 34.41 -17.64 7.46
N LEU A 109 33.43 -18.44 7.11
CA LEU A 109 32.05 -18.02 7.03
C LEU A 109 31.55 -17.47 8.37
N SER A 110 32.00 -18.10 9.47
CA SER A 110 31.66 -17.63 10.82
C SER A 110 32.11 -16.20 11.10
N MET A 111 33.30 -15.82 10.62
CA MET A 111 33.78 -14.44 10.74
C MET A 111 32.90 -13.46 9.94
N MET A 112 32.51 -13.85 8.72
CA MET A 112 31.71 -13.02 7.85
C MET A 112 30.30 -12.81 8.36
N THR A 113 29.72 -13.78 9.04
CA THR A 113 28.38 -13.66 9.62
C THR A 113 28.30 -12.71 10.81
N GLY A 114 29.45 -12.32 11.36
CA GLY A 114 29.51 -11.29 12.40
C GLY A 114 29.22 -9.87 11.90
N PHE A 115 29.30 -9.63 10.61
CA PHE A 115 29.01 -8.32 10.01
C PHE A 115 27.53 -8.15 9.75
N ARG A 116 26.79 -7.78 10.80
CA ARG A 116 25.33 -7.71 10.78
C ARG A 116 24.77 -6.72 9.76
N ASP A 117 25.45 -5.64 9.50
CA ASP A 117 25.05 -4.60 8.55
C ASP A 117 25.08 -5.07 7.09
N ALA A 118 25.73 -6.19 6.82
CA ALA A 118 25.75 -6.81 5.49
C ALA A 118 24.56 -7.72 5.19
N PHE A 119 23.73 -8.01 6.19
CA PHE A 119 22.51 -8.79 6.07
C PHE A 119 21.32 -7.83 6.17
N VAL A 120 20.75 -7.49 5.02
CA VAL A 120 19.73 -6.44 4.94
C VAL A 120 18.36 -7.08 4.90
N GLN A 121 17.50 -6.66 5.82
CA GLN A 121 16.11 -7.06 5.79
C GLN A 121 15.38 -6.28 4.70
N LYS A 122 14.79 -7.00 3.75
CA LYS A 122 13.90 -6.41 2.75
C LYS A 122 12.47 -6.79 3.08
N GLU A 123 11.64 -5.78 3.18
CA GLU A 123 10.20 -6.00 3.23
C GLU A 123 9.74 -6.57 1.88
N PRO A 124 8.78 -7.51 1.89
CA PRO A 124 8.24 -8.03 0.64
C PRO A 124 7.72 -6.87 -0.20
N GLY A 125 8.17 -6.80 -1.44
CA GLY A 125 7.73 -5.78 -2.37
C GLY A 125 6.22 -5.88 -2.58
N VAL A 126 5.52 -4.75 -2.44
CA VAL A 126 4.10 -4.66 -2.72
C VAL A 126 3.94 -4.33 -4.19
N ASP A 127 3.18 -5.15 -4.92
CA ASP A 127 2.86 -4.87 -6.31
C ASP A 127 1.76 -3.80 -6.39
N LEU A 128 2.19 -2.54 -6.38
CA LEU A 128 1.27 -1.40 -6.43
C LEU A 128 0.47 -1.36 -7.73
N SER A 129 1.01 -1.87 -8.83
CA SER A 129 0.29 -1.91 -10.11
C SER A 129 -0.93 -2.84 -10.04
N ALA A 130 -0.74 -4.05 -9.50
CA ALA A 130 -1.84 -4.99 -9.32
C ALA A 130 -2.87 -4.46 -8.32
N ILE A 131 -2.42 -3.88 -7.22
CA ILE A 131 -3.30 -3.29 -6.21
C ILE A 131 -4.09 -2.13 -6.80
N SER A 132 -3.46 -1.28 -7.60
CA SER A 132 -4.12 -0.15 -8.26
C SER A 132 -5.29 -0.61 -9.14
N GLU A 133 -5.09 -1.64 -9.94
CA GLU A 133 -6.14 -2.21 -10.78
C GLU A 133 -7.29 -2.81 -9.96
N GLU A 134 -6.94 -3.60 -8.95
CA GLU A 134 -7.92 -4.23 -8.06
C GLU A 134 -8.74 -3.18 -7.31
N LEU A 135 -8.07 -2.20 -6.74
CA LEU A 135 -8.70 -1.12 -5.98
C LEU A 135 -9.59 -0.24 -6.86
N ALA A 136 -9.18 0.01 -8.10
CA ALA A 136 -9.97 0.77 -9.05
C ALA A 136 -11.34 0.13 -9.28
N LYS A 137 -11.39 -1.19 -9.40
CA LYS A 137 -12.65 -1.92 -9.58
C LYS A 137 -13.55 -1.81 -8.36
N VAL A 138 -12.97 -1.93 -7.16
CA VAL A 138 -13.72 -1.82 -5.91
C VAL A 138 -14.25 -0.40 -5.72
N LEU A 139 -13.43 0.60 -6.03
CA LEU A 139 -13.82 2.01 -5.97
C LEU A 139 -14.96 2.32 -6.92
N ASP A 140 -14.91 1.83 -8.15
CA ASP A 140 -15.98 2.04 -9.12
C ASP A 140 -17.30 1.46 -8.63
N THR A 141 -17.26 0.28 -8.04
CA THR A 141 -18.44 -0.36 -7.46
C THR A 141 -18.99 0.44 -6.27
N ALA A 142 -18.09 0.92 -5.39
CA ALA A 142 -18.48 1.73 -4.23
C ALA A 142 -19.08 3.07 -4.66
N MET A 143 -18.50 3.71 -5.67
CA MET A 143 -19.02 4.97 -6.21
C MET A 143 -20.39 4.77 -6.86
N ALA A 144 -20.58 3.68 -7.60
CA ALA A 144 -21.87 3.36 -8.20
C ALA A 144 -22.93 3.15 -7.12
N ALA A 145 -22.61 2.46 -6.04
CA ALA A 145 -23.52 2.26 -4.92
C ALA A 145 -23.89 3.58 -4.24
N LEU A 146 -22.91 4.47 -4.05
CA LEU A 146 -23.14 5.79 -3.46
C LEU A 146 -24.03 6.66 -4.34
N ILE A 147 -23.79 6.68 -5.64
CA ILE A 147 -24.58 7.43 -6.60
C ILE A 147 -26.04 6.91 -6.62
N ASP A 148 -26.19 5.60 -6.65
CA ASP A 148 -27.52 4.96 -6.61
C ASP A 148 -28.29 5.37 -5.35
N MET A 149 -27.66 5.36 -4.20
CA MET A 149 -28.26 5.78 -2.94
C MET A 149 -28.66 7.27 -2.96
N ARG A 150 -27.80 8.14 -3.51
CA ARG A 150 -28.10 9.58 -3.65
C ARG A 150 -29.32 9.81 -4.56
N GLU A 151 -29.42 9.06 -5.64
CA GLU A 151 -30.57 9.14 -6.53
C GLU A 151 -31.86 8.68 -5.86
N LYS A 152 -31.82 7.59 -5.09
CA LYS A 152 -32.97 7.08 -4.34
C LYS A 152 -33.43 8.08 -3.28
N GLU A 153 -32.52 8.68 -2.55
CA GLU A 153 -32.87 9.72 -1.57
C GLU A 153 -33.46 10.95 -2.25
N GLY A 154 -32.91 11.36 -3.39
CA GLY A 154 -33.47 12.47 -4.16
C GLY A 154 -34.87 12.22 -4.65
N LYS A 155 -35.24 10.98 -4.94
CA LYS A 155 -36.60 10.61 -5.37
C LYS A 155 -37.62 10.59 -4.21
N ASN A 156 -37.13 10.41 -2.99
CA ASN A 156 -37.98 10.31 -1.80
C ASN A 156 -38.20 11.66 -1.09
N VAL A 157 -37.67 12.71 -1.66
CA VAL A 157 -37.89 14.08 -1.17
C VAL A 157 -39.07 14.75 -1.89
#